data_0daefc814bcd60573248d2c5e6946103
#
_entry.id   0daefc814bcd60573248d2c5e6946103
#
_cell.length_a   1.000
_cell.length_b   1.000
_cell.length_c   1.000
_cell.angle_alpha   90.00
_cell.angle_beta   90.00
_cell.angle_gamma   90.00
#
_symmetry.space_group_name_H-M   'P 1'
#
loop_
_entity.id
_entity.type
_entity.pdbx_description
1 polymer ?
#
loop_
_entity_poly.entity_id
_entity_poly.type
_entity_poly.pdbx_seq_one_letter_code
_entity_poly.pdbx_strand_id
1 'polypeptide(L)'
;MSGCGKSEEFGVGPVKEEMKLAPVDAALYTKGELIFTTKCVACHKFGSRLVGPPLKDVTKRRRPEWIMNQILNPLEMTQKDKVSKELFAQYLIQMTFQDVTQDDARALLEYMRAVDEGKLTPKE
;
A
#
# COMPACT_ATOMS: atom_id res chain seq x y z
N MET A 1 17.57 4.87 19.77
CA MET A 1 16.56 5.84 19.38
C MET A 1 15.68 5.33 18.32
N SER A 2 15.03 4.31 18.64
CA SER A 2 14.23 3.59 17.67
C SER A 2 12.96 4.34 17.25
N GLY A 3 12.45 5.23 18.12
CA GLY A 3 11.18 5.87 17.83
C GLY A 3 11.19 6.73 16.57
N CYS A 4 12.26 7.47 16.34
CA CYS A 4 12.36 8.35 15.20
C CYS A 4 12.40 7.56 13.89
N GLY A 5 13.18 6.47 13.86
CA GLY A 5 13.28 5.63 12.67
C GLY A 5 11.95 5.03 12.28
N LYS A 6 11.17 4.54 13.26
CA LYS A 6 9.86 3.99 12.98
C LYS A 6 8.91 5.02 12.40
N SER A 7 8.91 6.23 12.96
CA SER A 7 8.05 7.29 12.49
C SER A 7 8.35 7.64 11.04
N GLU A 8 9.63 7.70 10.68
CA GLU A 8 10.03 7.96 9.30
C GLU A 8 9.62 6.82 8.37
N GLU A 9 9.67 5.59 8.86
CA GLU A 9 9.30 4.42 8.07
C GLU A 9 7.80 4.35 7.81
N PHE A 10 7.00 5.07 8.58
CA PHE A 10 5.55 5.11 8.38
C PHE A 10 5.14 6.09 7.29
N GLY A 11 5.97 7.04 6.96
CA GLY A 11 5.59 8.14 6.09
C GLY A 11 4.70 9.13 6.83
N VAL A 12 3.81 9.80 6.11
CA VAL A 12 2.89 10.79 6.66
C VAL A 12 1.46 10.42 6.32
N GLY A 13 0.57 10.51 7.30
CA GLY A 13 -0.84 10.20 7.10
C GLY A 13 -1.52 9.81 8.39
N PRO A 14 -2.72 9.23 8.27
CA PRO A 14 -3.51 8.92 9.47
C PRO A 14 -2.95 7.76 10.30
N VAL A 15 -2.11 6.89 9.73
CA VAL A 15 -1.55 5.76 10.47
C VAL A 15 -0.25 6.22 11.10
N LYS A 16 -0.29 6.47 12.42
CA LYS A 16 0.83 7.06 13.15
C LYS A 16 1.46 6.13 14.17
N GLU A 17 0.86 4.96 14.37
CA GLU A 17 1.33 4.00 15.37
C GLU A 17 1.58 2.66 14.72
N GLU A 18 2.49 1.91 15.29
CA GLU A 18 2.85 0.59 14.80
C GLU A 18 1.63 -0.33 14.78
N MET A 19 1.41 -0.97 13.64
CA MET A 19 0.33 -1.94 13.49
C MET A 19 0.81 -3.31 13.88
N LYS A 20 0.01 -4.01 14.67
CA LYS A 20 0.28 -5.40 15.01
C LYS A 20 -0.68 -6.27 14.22
N LEU A 21 -0.12 -6.99 13.25
CA LEU A 21 -0.93 -7.74 12.29
C LEU A 21 -1.09 -9.19 12.76
N ALA A 22 -2.34 -9.65 12.75
CA ALA A 22 -2.66 -11.06 12.95
C ALA A 22 -2.33 -11.84 11.68
N PRO A 23 -2.40 -13.18 11.71
CA PRO A 23 -2.30 -13.96 10.48
C PRO A 23 -3.32 -13.51 9.44
N VAL A 24 -3.01 -13.74 8.17
CA VAL A 24 -3.84 -13.27 7.05
C VAL A 24 -5.26 -13.80 7.18
N ASP A 25 -6.23 -12.91 7.04
CA ASP A 25 -7.66 -13.21 7.22
C ASP A 25 -8.37 -13.21 5.87
N ALA A 26 -9.05 -14.32 5.56
CA ALA A 26 -9.66 -14.50 4.24
C ALA A 26 -10.83 -13.57 3.99
N ALA A 27 -11.65 -13.29 4.97
CA ALA A 27 -12.78 -12.37 4.79
C ALA A 27 -12.27 -10.97 4.47
N LEU A 28 -11.20 -10.56 5.14
CA LEU A 28 -10.63 -9.23 4.94
C LEU A 28 -9.95 -9.12 3.58
N TYR A 29 -9.18 -10.12 3.16
CA TYR A 29 -8.51 -10.00 1.87
C TYR A 29 -9.47 -10.14 0.69
N THR A 30 -10.60 -10.83 0.89
CA THR A 30 -11.63 -10.89 -0.16
C THR A 30 -12.23 -9.50 -0.39
N LYS A 31 -12.48 -8.76 0.67
CA LYS A 31 -12.91 -7.37 0.56
C LYS A 31 -11.85 -6.53 -0.14
N GLY A 32 -10.59 -6.73 0.23
CA GLY A 32 -9.48 -5.99 -0.39
C GLY A 32 -9.34 -6.29 -1.86
N GLU A 33 -9.52 -7.55 -2.26
CA GLU A 33 -9.48 -7.93 -3.66
C GLU A 33 -10.55 -7.18 -4.47
N LEU A 34 -11.76 -7.11 -3.94
CA LEU A 34 -12.83 -6.40 -4.62
C LEU A 34 -12.51 -4.91 -4.78
N ILE A 35 -12.00 -4.29 -3.74
CA ILE A 35 -11.61 -2.87 -3.81
C ILE A 35 -10.48 -2.68 -4.82
N PHE A 36 -9.47 -3.56 -4.80
CA PHE A 36 -8.32 -3.47 -5.69
C PHE A 36 -8.75 -3.57 -7.15
N THR A 37 -9.58 -4.54 -7.48
CA THR A 37 -10.01 -4.74 -8.86
C THR A 37 -10.92 -3.63 -9.35
N THR A 38 -11.54 -2.88 -8.44
CA THR A 38 -12.39 -1.76 -8.79
C THR A 38 -11.62 -0.45 -8.90
N LYS A 39 -10.64 -0.21 -8.00
CA LYS A 39 -10.03 1.12 -7.85
C LYS A 39 -8.54 1.19 -8.13
N CYS A 40 -7.82 0.08 -8.14
CA CYS A 40 -6.36 0.12 -8.19
C CYS A 40 -5.80 -0.50 -9.46
N VAL A 41 -6.52 -1.39 -10.09
CA VAL A 41 -6.01 -2.20 -11.20
C VAL A 41 -5.75 -1.37 -12.47
N ALA A 42 -6.35 -0.19 -12.56
CA ALA A 42 -6.10 0.70 -13.71
C ALA A 42 -4.64 1.17 -13.75
N CYS A 43 -3.98 1.27 -12.59
CA CYS A 43 -2.62 1.81 -12.49
C CYS A 43 -1.60 0.81 -11.98
N HIS A 44 -2.03 -0.26 -11.32
CA HIS A 44 -1.12 -1.21 -10.68
C HIS A 44 -1.34 -2.63 -11.13
N LYS A 45 -0.23 -3.33 -11.36
CA LYS A 45 -0.17 -4.78 -11.48
C LYS A 45 0.79 -5.31 -10.43
N PHE A 46 0.74 -6.60 -10.17
CA PHE A 46 1.68 -7.19 -9.21
C PHE A 46 3.01 -7.55 -9.87
N GLY A 47 2.99 -8.12 -11.05
CA GLY A 47 4.19 -8.66 -11.65
C GLY A 47 4.92 -7.75 -12.63
N SER A 48 4.36 -6.60 -12.97
CA SER A 48 4.98 -5.73 -13.96
C SER A 48 4.55 -4.28 -13.75
N ARG A 49 5.32 -3.37 -14.34
CA ARG A 49 4.99 -1.95 -14.34
C ARG A 49 3.79 -1.70 -15.23
N LEU A 50 2.88 -0.86 -14.77
CA LEU A 50 1.78 -0.32 -15.58
C LEU A 50 1.92 1.21 -15.53
N VAL A 51 0.94 1.92 -15.01
CA VAL A 51 1.09 3.35 -14.73
C VAL A 51 1.98 3.54 -13.50
N GLY A 52 1.70 2.77 -12.44
CA GLY A 52 2.48 2.78 -11.22
C GLY A 52 3.44 1.59 -11.12
N PRO A 53 4.17 1.50 -10.02
CA PRO A 53 5.12 0.41 -9.82
C PRO A 53 4.42 -0.94 -9.62
N PRO A 54 5.11 -2.04 -9.94
CA PRO A 54 4.59 -3.36 -9.61
C PRO A 54 4.50 -3.55 -8.11
N LEU A 55 3.45 -4.24 -7.66
CA LEU A 55 3.16 -4.38 -6.24
C LEU A 55 3.64 -5.71 -5.64
N LYS A 56 4.20 -6.62 -6.45
CA LYS A 56 4.70 -7.89 -5.95
C LYS A 56 5.67 -7.65 -4.81
N ASP A 57 5.47 -8.37 -3.72
CA ASP A 57 6.32 -8.32 -2.53
C ASP A 57 6.36 -6.96 -1.84
N VAL A 58 5.38 -6.08 -2.10
CA VAL A 58 5.36 -4.76 -1.48
C VAL A 58 5.28 -4.88 0.04
N THR A 59 4.58 -5.89 0.57
CA THR A 59 4.47 -6.08 2.03
C THR A 59 5.76 -6.58 2.64
N LYS A 60 6.70 -7.05 1.81
CA LYS A 60 8.03 -7.46 2.26
C LYS A 60 9.05 -6.33 2.17
N ARG A 61 8.76 -5.31 1.35
CA ARG A 61 9.66 -4.17 1.15
C ARG A 61 9.32 -2.99 2.05
N ARG A 62 8.04 -2.80 2.37
CA ARG A 62 7.55 -1.62 3.07
C ARG A 62 6.77 -2.03 4.29
N ARG A 63 6.81 -1.19 5.31
CA ARG A 63 6.02 -1.41 6.51
C ARG A 63 4.53 -1.24 6.20
N PRO A 64 3.68 -1.99 6.93
CA PRO A 64 2.23 -1.86 6.70
C PRO A 64 1.72 -0.44 6.91
N GLU A 65 2.29 0.29 7.87
CA GLU A 65 1.90 1.68 8.12
C GLU A 65 2.20 2.56 6.90
N TRP A 66 3.35 2.35 6.27
CA TRP A 66 3.73 3.11 5.08
C TRP A 66 2.76 2.82 3.92
N ILE A 67 2.44 1.56 3.72
CA ILE A 67 1.52 1.15 2.65
C ILE A 67 0.16 1.80 2.86
N MET A 68 -0.35 1.76 4.09
CA MET A 68 -1.64 2.38 4.42
C MET A 68 -1.60 3.89 4.14
N ASN A 69 -0.54 4.56 4.58
CA ASN A 69 -0.43 6.01 4.38
C ASN A 69 -0.27 6.38 2.91
N GLN A 70 0.42 5.56 2.12
CA GLN A 70 0.52 5.81 0.69
C GLN A 70 -0.84 5.72 0.00
N ILE A 71 -1.68 4.79 0.43
CA ILE A 71 -3.04 4.64 -0.10
C ILE A 71 -3.93 5.80 0.34
N LEU A 72 -3.83 6.19 1.61
CA LEU A 72 -4.74 7.16 2.22
C LEU A 72 -4.33 8.60 2.02
N ASN A 73 -3.06 8.87 1.75
CA ASN A 73 -2.53 10.23 1.73
C ASN A 73 -1.43 10.36 0.66
N PRO A 74 -1.71 9.97 -0.59
CA PRO A 74 -0.64 9.86 -1.58
C PRO A 74 0.02 11.19 -1.95
N LEU A 75 -0.72 12.29 -1.98
CA LEU A 75 -0.14 13.58 -2.36
C LEU A 75 0.87 14.06 -1.33
N GLU A 76 0.51 14.05 -0.05
CA GLU A 76 1.44 14.49 0.98
C GLU A 76 2.62 13.54 1.12
N MET A 77 2.39 12.24 0.94
CA MET A 77 3.47 11.26 0.89
C MET A 77 4.49 11.65 -0.19
N THR A 78 4.04 11.95 -1.40
CA THR A 78 4.93 12.38 -2.47
C THR A 78 5.69 13.65 -2.12
N GLN A 79 5.08 14.54 -1.36
CA GLN A 79 5.72 15.80 -0.99
C GLN A 79 6.73 15.65 0.14
N LYS A 80 6.54 14.70 1.04
CA LYS A 80 7.29 14.65 2.30
C LYS A 80 8.02 13.35 2.58
N ASP A 81 7.61 12.24 1.99
CA ASP A 81 8.22 10.95 2.26
C ASP A 81 9.32 10.65 1.24
N LYS A 82 10.49 10.27 1.73
CA LYS A 82 11.66 10.07 0.86
C LYS A 82 11.40 9.01 -0.21
N VAL A 83 10.84 7.86 0.18
CA VAL A 83 10.59 6.76 -0.76
C VAL A 83 9.54 7.16 -1.78
N SER A 84 8.47 7.81 -1.33
CA SER A 84 7.40 8.23 -2.22
C SER A 84 7.89 9.30 -3.21
N LYS A 85 8.76 10.20 -2.76
CA LYS A 85 9.40 11.18 -3.66
C LYS A 85 10.25 10.50 -4.73
N GLU A 86 11.00 9.47 -4.34
CA GLU A 86 11.84 8.73 -5.28
C GLU A 86 11.00 7.99 -6.31
N LEU A 87 9.88 7.42 -5.88
CA LEU A 87 8.97 6.75 -6.80
C LEU A 87 8.35 7.75 -7.77
N PHE A 88 7.97 8.92 -7.29
CA PHE A 88 7.45 9.95 -8.18
C PHE A 88 8.49 10.38 -9.21
N ALA A 89 9.73 10.54 -8.80
CA ALA A 89 10.80 10.91 -9.73
C ALA A 89 11.02 9.83 -10.79
N GLN A 90 10.85 8.57 -10.40
CA GLN A 90 11.05 7.44 -11.31
C GLN A 90 9.88 7.25 -12.26
N TYR A 91 8.64 7.37 -11.78
CA TYR A 91 7.45 7.04 -12.56
C TYR A 91 6.79 8.26 -13.19
N LEU A 92 7.07 9.46 -12.69
CA LEU A 92 6.62 10.74 -13.24
C LEU A 92 5.11 10.86 -13.30
N ILE A 93 4.41 10.19 -12.38
CA ILE A 93 2.96 10.28 -12.29
C ILE A 93 2.57 10.29 -10.82
N GLN A 94 1.61 11.15 -10.48
CA GLN A 94 1.14 11.28 -9.11
C GLN A 94 0.07 10.23 -8.84
N MET A 95 0.28 9.42 -7.81
CA MET A 95 -0.78 8.54 -7.32
C MET A 95 -1.89 9.40 -6.73
N THR A 96 -3.12 9.16 -7.14
CA THR A 96 -4.25 9.95 -6.68
C THR A 96 -5.05 9.20 -5.62
N PHE A 97 -5.63 9.95 -4.70
CA PHE A 97 -6.48 9.36 -3.66
C PHE A 97 -7.74 8.76 -4.29
N GLN A 98 -8.06 7.52 -3.93
CA GLN A 98 -9.14 6.76 -4.56
C GLN A 98 -10.42 6.74 -3.73
N ASP A 99 -10.58 7.69 -2.80
CA ASP A 99 -11.78 7.78 -1.97
C ASP A 99 -12.05 6.52 -1.17
N VAL A 100 -11.01 5.98 -0.55
CA VAL A 100 -11.11 4.80 0.28
C VAL A 100 -11.01 5.19 1.75
N THR A 101 -11.73 4.48 2.60
CA THR A 101 -11.66 4.67 4.05
C THR A 101 -10.43 3.98 4.61
N GLN A 102 -10.14 4.23 5.89
CA GLN A 102 -9.04 3.52 6.54
C GLN A 102 -9.32 2.02 6.61
N ASP A 103 -10.56 1.63 6.81
CA ASP A 103 -10.94 0.20 6.78
C ASP A 103 -10.73 -0.39 5.38
N ASP A 104 -11.04 0.36 4.33
CA ASP A 104 -10.79 -0.07 2.96
C ASP A 104 -9.29 -0.26 2.71
N ALA A 105 -8.49 0.67 3.16
CA ALA A 105 -7.04 0.59 3.01
C ALA A 105 -6.49 -0.62 3.78
N ARG A 106 -7.06 -0.92 4.95
CA ARG A 106 -6.67 -2.10 5.72
C ARG A 106 -7.00 -3.38 4.96
N ALA A 107 -8.15 -3.43 4.31
CA ALA A 107 -8.52 -4.58 3.47
C ALA A 107 -7.59 -4.71 2.26
N LEU A 108 -7.22 -3.60 1.64
CA LEU A 108 -6.26 -3.61 0.54
C LEU A 108 -4.90 -4.15 1.00
N LEU A 109 -4.44 -3.74 2.16
CA LEU A 109 -3.21 -4.25 2.74
C LEU A 109 -3.30 -5.77 2.93
N GLU A 110 -4.44 -6.26 3.40
CA GLU A 110 -4.62 -7.69 3.60
C GLU A 110 -4.57 -8.47 2.29
N TYR A 111 -5.16 -7.91 1.23
CA TYR A 111 -5.08 -8.51 -0.09
C TYR A 111 -3.63 -8.63 -0.56
N MET A 112 -2.85 -7.56 -0.40
CA MET A 112 -1.43 -7.58 -0.77
C MET A 112 -0.65 -8.58 0.06
N ARG A 113 -0.93 -8.68 1.36
CA ARG A 113 -0.31 -9.69 2.23
C ARG A 113 -0.62 -11.10 1.76
N ALA A 114 -1.87 -11.35 1.40
CA ALA A 114 -2.29 -12.68 0.95
C ALA A 114 -1.61 -13.06 -0.36
N VAL A 115 -1.50 -12.14 -1.29
CA VAL A 115 -0.77 -12.37 -2.54
C VAL A 115 0.71 -12.67 -2.24
N ASP A 116 1.33 -11.86 -1.40
CA ASP A 116 2.76 -12.00 -1.11
C ASP A 116 3.08 -13.26 -0.33
N GLU A 117 2.12 -13.78 0.44
CA GLU A 117 2.28 -15.04 1.16
C GLU A 117 1.87 -16.26 0.33
N GLY A 118 1.48 -16.07 -0.93
CA GLY A 118 1.12 -17.16 -1.82
C GLY A 118 -0.26 -17.75 -1.55
N LYS A 119 -1.13 -17.04 -0.83
CA LYS A 119 -2.46 -17.57 -0.49
C LYS A 119 -3.46 -17.41 -1.61
N LEU A 120 -3.17 -16.52 -2.55
CA LEU A 120 -3.99 -16.39 -3.76
C LEU A 120 -3.18 -15.73 -4.87
N THR A 121 -3.65 -15.95 -6.10
CA THR A 121 -3.05 -15.34 -7.29
C THR A 121 -3.73 -13.99 -7.52
N PRO A 122 -2.97 -12.92 -7.77
CA PRO A 122 -3.59 -11.61 -7.98
C PRO A 122 -4.36 -11.58 -9.30
N LYS A 123 -5.44 -10.82 -9.29
CA LYS A 123 -6.19 -10.52 -10.51
C LYS A 123 -5.58 -9.29 -11.17
N GLU A 124 -5.25 -9.40 -12.44
CA GLU A 124 -4.61 -8.33 -13.19
C GLU A 124 -5.30 -8.07 -14.53
#